data_07b6a518c139ff33b044c0f1da62dc86
#
_entry.id   07b6a518c139ff33b044c0f1da62dc86
#
_cell.length_a   1.000
_cell.length_b   1.000
_cell.length_c   1.000
_cell.angle_alpha   90.00
_cell.angle_beta   90.00
_cell.angle_gamma   90.00
#
_symmetry.space_group_name_H-M   'P 1'
#
loop_
_entity.id
_entity.type
_entity.pdbx_description
1 polymer ?
#
loop_
_entity_poly.entity_id
_entity_poly.type
_entity_poly.pdbx_seq_one_letter_code
_entity_poly.pdbx_strand_id
1 'polypeptide(L)'
;MDVIADKDKKAARAEKTAARAEKKAQKKKEKEQKKKERLPRGRTLSNVLFALGQIWSVSPGYFIFYFVNTFLYAPLDFLSGSFLIRMIVNGVESGQPRRNVIIYLSVIAVATLAINVSNNYYWNVLSAGKYQEIDAAMRRKLFIKASQVELACYETPSFYDKYVKAMDEAFNRVMKVMSTLDNLIWRTVTLLCNSFLLFAIDPVLIIFGLLPLLLGFVRSWKNKLKHDHITARKPIERRQKYVRRTFYLNEYAKEMRLGDMHTRMLGELERARRDFCALIRKYGWKRAIADYILDIGMSVVTVLGATLYAVWRTLSDGGMTIGDCIVVLNSISVVSYCLSNLVTTFAEFGEHALFLEDVRYFLTTSRR
;
A
#
# COMPACT_ATOMS: atom_id res chain seq x y z
N MET A 1 40.34 -44.09 13.65
CA MET A 1 39.84 -42.70 13.76
C MET A 1 38.84 -42.33 12.65
N ASP A 2 38.98 -42.86 11.45
CA ASP A 2 38.14 -42.49 10.30
C ASP A 2 36.65 -42.94 10.36
N VAL A 3 36.35 -44.03 11.07
CA VAL A 3 34.99 -44.59 11.18
C VAL A 3 34.09 -43.74 12.06
N ILE A 4 34.64 -43.04 13.07
CA ILE A 4 33.90 -42.14 13.96
C ILE A 4 33.59 -40.83 13.26
N ALA A 5 34.54 -40.28 12.48
CA ALA A 5 34.35 -39.04 11.69
C ALA A 5 33.32 -39.22 10.58
N ASP A 6 33.15 -40.42 10.01
CA ASP A 6 32.11 -40.68 8.98
C ASP A 6 30.71 -40.83 9.59
N LYS A 7 30.59 -41.38 10.80
CA LYS A 7 29.33 -41.42 11.57
C LYS A 7 28.83 -40.03 11.95
N ASP A 8 29.72 -39.13 12.42
CA ASP A 8 29.34 -37.78 12.78
C ASP A 8 28.94 -36.95 11.55
N LYS A 9 29.61 -37.15 10.40
CA LYS A 9 29.18 -36.49 9.15
C LYS A 9 27.81 -36.99 8.64
N LYS A 10 27.51 -38.29 8.80
CA LYS A 10 26.17 -38.82 8.45
C LYS A 10 25.08 -38.32 9.41
N ALA A 11 25.37 -38.25 10.71
CA ALA A 11 24.44 -37.69 11.70
C ALA A 11 24.14 -36.21 11.43
N ALA A 12 25.16 -35.40 11.16
CA ALA A 12 24.99 -33.98 10.81
C ALA A 12 24.26 -33.77 9.47
N ARG A 13 24.39 -34.67 8.50
CA ARG A 13 23.61 -34.66 7.25
C ARG A 13 22.14 -35.04 7.48
N ALA A 14 21.89 -36.04 8.34
CA ALA A 14 20.54 -36.48 8.69
C ALA A 14 19.79 -35.36 9.45
N GLU A 15 20.46 -34.70 10.38
CA GLU A 15 19.91 -33.57 11.13
C GLU A 15 19.59 -32.36 10.22
N LYS A 16 20.46 -32.02 9.27
CA LYS A 16 20.21 -31.00 8.25
C LYS A 16 19.04 -31.35 7.32
N THR A 17 18.87 -32.62 6.97
CA THR A 17 17.73 -33.07 6.14
C THR A 17 16.44 -33.06 6.92
N ALA A 18 16.44 -33.47 8.19
CA ALA A 18 15.27 -33.40 9.09
C ALA A 18 14.83 -31.95 9.31
N ALA A 19 15.76 -31.04 9.63
CA ALA A 19 15.47 -29.60 9.77
C ALA A 19 14.93 -28.94 8.47
N ARG A 20 15.38 -29.41 7.30
CA ARG A 20 14.84 -28.98 6.00
C ARG A 20 13.44 -29.53 5.74
N ALA A 21 13.16 -30.77 6.16
CA ALA A 21 11.84 -31.39 6.03
C ALA A 21 10.82 -30.70 6.96
N GLU A 22 11.18 -30.43 8.20
CA GLU A 22 10.35 -29.65 9.14
C GLU A 22 10.04 -28.24 8.64
N LYS A 23 11.05 -27.53 8.12
CA LYS A 23 10.83 -26.22 7.48
C LYS A 23 9.91 -26.28 6.26
N LYS A 24 9.98 -27.37 5.47
CA LYS A 24 9.06 -27.58 4.35
C LYS A 24 7.63 -27.88 4.83
N ALA A 25 7.49 -28.68 5.88
CA ALA A 25 6.20 -29.02 6.48
C ALA A 25 5.55 -27.78 7.13
N GLN A 26 6.30 -26.98 7.87
CA GLN A 26 5.84 -25.71 8.41
C GLN A 26 5.41 -24.74 7.30
N LYS A 27 6.21 -24.59 6.24
CA LYS A 27 5.81 -23.76 5.08
C LYS A 27 4.58 -24.27 4.35
N LYS A 28 4.35 -25.58 4.34
CA LYS A 28 3.15 -26.17 3.73
C LYS A 28 1.92 -25.87 4.60
N LYS A 29 2.03 -26.04 5.91
CA LYS A 29 0.97 -25.68 6.89
C LYS A 29 0.64 -24.18 6.84
N GLU A 30 1.64 -23.31 6.81
CA GLU A 30 1.42 -21.86 6.63
C GLU A 30 0.75 -21.51 5.30
N LYS A 31 1.10 -22.19 4.21
CA LYS A 31 0.45 -21.98 2.89
C LYS A 31 -1.01 -22.45 2.91
N GLU A 32 -1.28 -23.59 3.56
CA GLU A 32 -2.64 -24.11 3.70
C GLU A 32 -3.49 -23.23 4.62
N GLN A 33 -2.92 -22.70 5.70
CA GLN A 33 -3.57 -21.74 6.58
C GLN A 33 -3.88 -20.42 5.84
N LYS A 34 -2.92 -19.87 5.10
CA LYS A 34 -3.12 -18.69 4.25
C LYS A 34 -4.12 -18.92 3.11
N LYS A 35 -4.26 -20.16 2.62
CA LYS A 35 -5.24 -20.50 1.60
C LYS A 35 -6.65 -20.61 2.20
N LYS A 36 -6.77 -21.07 3.46
CA LYS A 36 -8.03 -21.10 4.23
C LYS A 36 -8.47 -19.70 4.66
N GLU A 37 -7.53 -18.77 4.89
CA GLU A 37 -7.82 -17.38 5.27
C GLU A 37 -8.24 -16.49 4.09
N ARG A 38 -8.04 -16.93 2.84
CA ARG A 38 -8.48 -16.14 1.68
C ARG A 38 -9.99 -16.26 1.50
N LEU A 39 -10.68 -15.13 1.63
CA LEU A 39 -12.09 -15.04 1.30
C LEU A 39 -12.33 -15.29 -0.19
N PRO A 40 -13.42 -15.97 -0.56
CA PRO A 40 -13.85 -16.05 -1.97
C PRO A 40 -14.11 -14.63 -2.50
N ARG A 41 -13.82 -14.41 -3.79
CA ARG A 41 -13.91 -13.07 -4.43
C ARG A 41 -15.25 -12.36 -4.21
N GLY A 42 -16.36 -13.10 -4.25
CA GLY A 42 -17.69 -12.55 -3.98
C GLY A 42 -17.86 -12.02 -2.54
N ARG A 43 -17.23 -12.65 -1.57
CA ARG A 43 -17.25 -12.24 -0.17
C ARG A 43 -16.39 -11.00 0.08
N THR A 44 -15.26 -10.89 -0.62
CA THR A 44 -14.42 -9.69 -0.60
C THR A 44 -15.20 -8.47 -1.06
N LEU A 45 -15.87 -8.56 -2.21
CA LEU A 45 -16.69 -7.47 -2.75
C LEU A 45 -17.84 -7.11 -1.80
N SER A 46 -18.53 -8.11 -1.24
CA SER A 46 -19.60 -7.89 -0.26
C SER A 46 -19.13 -7.14 0.98
N ASN A 47 -17.91 -7.44 1.48
CA ASN A 47 -17.35 -6.76 2.64
C ASN A 47 -16.89 -5.33 2.31
N VAL A 48 -16.37 -5.10 1.11
CA VAL A 48 -16.06 -3.74 0.62
C VAL A 48 -17.34 -2.91 0.52
N LEU A 49 -18.40 -3.45 -0.09
CA LEU A 49 -19.70 -2.76 -0.17
C LEU A 49 -20.32 -2.50 1.21
N PHE A 50 -20.18 -3.45 2.14
CA PHE A 50 -20.59 -3.25 3.53
C PHE A 50 -19.85 -2.06 4.15
N ALA A 51 -18.53 -1.97 4.01
CA ALA A 51 -17.75 -0.86 4.54
C ALA A 51 -18.19 0.50 3.96
N LEU A 52 -18.36 0.56 2.65
CA LEU A 52 -18.83 1.77 1.96
C LEU A 52 -20.24 2.14 2.40
N GLY A 53 -21.12 1.14 2.61
CA GLY A 53 -22.48 1.33 3.13
C GLY A 53 -22.50 1.91 4.55
N GLN A 54 -21.52 1.60 5.41
CA GLN A 54 -21.40 2.21 6.74
C GLN A 54 -21.11 3.73 6.62
N ILE A 55 -20.21 4.14 5.72
CA ILE A 55 -19.90 5.55 5.49
C ILE A 55 -21.10 6.29 4.88
N TRP A 56 -21.71 5.66 3.87
CA TRP A 56 -22.91 6.20 3.22
C TRP A 56 -24.06 6.45 4.21
N SER A 57 -24.29 5.50 5.14
CA SER A 57 -25.37 5.61 6.13
C SER A 57 -25.18 6.76 7.13
N VAL A 58 -23.96 7.24 7.33
CA VAL A 58 -23.64 8.33 8.27
C VAL A 58 -23.56 9.66 7.55
N SER A 59 -22.88 9.73 6.42
CA SER A 59 -22.65 10.98 5.72
C SER A 59 -22.58 10.77 4.19
N PRO A 60 -23.75 10.69 3.50
CA PRO A 60 -23.76 10.49 2.05
C PRO A 60 -23.15 11.66 1.27
N GLY A 61 -23.35 12.91 1.75
CA GLY A 61 -22.74 14.08 1.13
C GLY A 61 -21.21 14.07 1.14
N TYR A 62 -20.61 13.63 2.26
CA TYR A 62 -19.18 13.45 2.35
C TYR A 62 -18.67 12.37 1.37
N PHE A 63 -19.39 11.26 1.27
CA PHE A 63 -19.07 10.17 0.35
C PHE A 63 -19.08 10.62 -1.12
N ILE A 64 -20.15 11.31 -1.54
CA ILE A 64 -20.28 11.82 -2.90
C ILE A 64 -19.19 12.85 -3.20
N PHE A 65 -19.01 13.82 -2.32
CA PHE A 65 -18.02 14.88 -2.49
C PHE A 65 -16.60 14.29 -2.64
N TYR A 66 -16.27 13.28 -1.85
CA TYR A 66 -14.98 12.61 -1.90
C TYR A 66 -14.69 12.04 -3.29
N PHE A 67 -15.61 11.24 -3.84
CA PHE A 67 -15.39 10.60 -5.13
C PHE A 67 -15.50 11.57 -6.31
N VAL A 68 -16.37 12.55 -6.23
CA VAL A 68 -16.46 13.61 -7.25
C VAL A 68 -15.17 14.42 -7.29
N ASN A 69 -14.64 14.79 -6.13
CA ASN A 69 -13.37 15.53 -6.05
C ASN A 69 -12.23 14.71 -6.68
N THR A 70 -12.11 13.42 -6.36
CA THR A 70 -11.07 12.54 -6.94
C THR A 70 -11.25 12.39 -8.45
N PHE A 71 -12.48 12.19 -8.91
CA PHE A 71 -12.77 12.02 -10.33
C PHE A 71 -12.47 13.28 -11.16
N LEU A 72 -12.65 14.46 -10.58
CA LEU A 72 -12.31 15.75 -11.22
C LEU A 72 -10.81 16.05 -11.12
N TYR A 73 -10.18 15.69 -9.99
CA TYR A 73 -8.77 15.97 -9.75
C TYR A 73 -7.85 15.22 -10.72
N ALA A 74 -8.12 13.94 -11.00
CA ALA A 74 -7.26 13.11 -11.84
C ALA A 74 -7.11 13.61 -13.30
N PRO A 75 -8.19 14.00 -14.01
CA PRO A 75 -8.05 14.61 -15.35
C PRO A 75 -7.38 15.98 -15.32
N LEU A 76 -7.63 16.79 -14.28
CA LEU A 76 -7.01 18.11 -14.18
C LEU A 76 -5.52 18.03 -13.86
N ASP A 77 -5.10 17.07 -13.06
CA ASP A 77 -3.69 16.77 -12.84
C ASP A 77 -2.99 16.37 -14.15
N PHE A 78 -3.64 15.54 -14.96
CA PHE A 78 -3.18 15.20 -16.30
C PHE A 78 -3.12 16.42 -17.24
N LEU A 79 -4.17 17.25 -17.25
CA LEU A 79 -4.24 18.45 -18.10
C LEU A 79 -3.14 19.46 -17.73
N SER A 80 -2.93 19.70 -16.43
CA SER A 80 -1.92 20.66 -15.95
C SER A 80 -0.50 20.13 -16.07
N GLY A 81 -0.28 18.82 -15.93
CA GLY A 81 1.05 18.22 -15.99
C GLY A 81 1.52 17.91 -17.41
N SER A 82 0.82 17.03 -18.10
CA SER A 82 1.30 16.51 -19.40
C SER A 82 0.75 17.30 -20.59
N PHE A 83 -0.57 17.54 -20.61
CA PHE A 83 -1.24 18.13 -21.75
C PHE A 83 -0.88 19.62 -21.95
N LEU A 84 -0.83 20.40 -20.86
CA LEU A 84 -0.50 21.81 -20.91
C LEU A 84 0.92 22.05 -21.47
N ILE A 85 1.88 21.24 -21.02
CA ILE A 85 3.27 21.35 -21.50
C ILE A 85 3.34 21.12 -23.01
N ARG A 86 2.67 20.07 -23.50
CA ARG A 86 2.54 19.80 -24.94
C ARG A 86 2.00 20.99 -25.69
N MET A 87 0.91 21.56 -25.19
CA MET A 87 0.19 22.65 -25.84
C MET A 87 1.03 23.92 -25.91
N ILE A 88 1.78 24.23 -24.85
CA ILE A 88 2.68 25.41 -24.82
C ILE A 88 3.80 25.21 -25.83
N VAL A 89 4.51 24.08 -25.77
CA VAL A 89 5.70 23.84 -26.62
C VAL A 89 5.28 23.81 -28.09
N ASN A 90 4.24 23.06 -28.42
CA ASN A 90 3.76 22.98 -29.80
C ASN A 90 3.16 24.31 -30.29
N GLY A 91 2.52 25.09 -29.40
CA GLY A 91 2.02 26.43 -29.72
C GLY A 91 3.14 27.42 -30.02
N VAL A 92 4.26 27.34 -29.33
CA VAL A 92 5.47 28.15 -29.61
C VAL A 92 6.15 27.70 -30.89
N GLU A 93 6.28 26.38 -31.10
CA GLU A 93 6.90 25.80 -32.30
C GLU A 93 6.09 26.11 -33.57
N SER A 94 4.77 26.05 -33.50
CA SER A 94 3.88 26.36 -34.65
C SER A 94 3.59 27.85 -34.85
N GLY A 95 4.22 28.74 -34.07
CA GLY A 95 4.05 30.18 -34.19
C GLY A 95 2.62 30.70 -33.89
N GLN A 96 1.87 30.00 -33.04
CA GLN A 96 0.52 30.41 -32.68
C GLN A 96 0.47 31.79 -32.02
N PRO A 97 -0.61 32.57 -32.19
CA PRO A 97 -0.74 33.86 -31.57
C PRO A 97 -0.58 33.76 -30.04
N ARG A 98 0.33 34.57 -29.47
CA ARG A 98 0.63 34.58 -28.02
C ARG A 98 -0.63 34.69 -27.15
N ARG A 99 -1.63 35.40 -27.64
CA ARG A 99 -2.94 35.55 -26.95
C ARG A 99 -3.60 34.21 -26.68
N ASN A 100 -3.65 33.28 -27.62
CA ASN A 100 -4.29 31.98 -27.46
C ASN A 100 -3.55 31.13 -26.41
N VAL A 101 -2.22 31.10 -26.48
CA VAL A 101 -1.39 30.36 -25.51
C VAL A 101 -1.63 30.91 -24.09
N ILE A 102 -1.69 32.24 -23.90
CA ILE A 102 -1.96 32.88 -22.60
C ILE A 102 -3.38 32.53 -22.10
N ILE A 103 -4.39 32.54 -22.97
CA ILE A 103 -5.78 32.19 -22.58
C ILE A 103 -5.82 30.73 -22.07
N TYR A 104 -5.25 29.78 -22.80
CA TYR A 104 -5.22 28.39 -22.40
C TYR A 104 -4.48 28.18 -21.06
N LEU A 105 -3.33 28.81 -20.91
CA LEU A 105 -2.56 28.82 -19.67
C LEU A 105 -3.38 29.35 -18.49
N SER A 106 -4.07 30.48 -18.70
CA SER A 106 -4.91 31.12 -17.66
C SER A 106 -6.08 30.23 -17.26
N VAL A 107 -6.76 29.62 -18.23
CA VAL A 107 -7.91 28.73 -17.94
C VAL A 107 -7.48 27.52 -17.13
N ILE A 108 -6.39 26.84 -17.53
CA ILE A 108 -5.89 25.66 -16.81
C ILE A 108 -5.37 26.07 -15.43
N ALA A 109 -4.68 27.21 -15.31
CA ALA A 109 -4.17 27.70 -14.02
C ALA A 109 -5.32 28.00 -13.05
N VAL A 110 -6.40 28.68 -13.51
CA VAL A 110 -7.59 28.95 -12.68
C VAL A 110 -8.29 27.64 -12.28
N ALA A 111 -8.47 26.71 -13.21
CA ALA A 111 -9.08 25.41 -12.92
C ALA A 111 -8.25 24.60 -11.90
N THR A 112 -6.93 24.58 -12.08
CA THR A 112 -5.99 23.89 -11.15
C THR A 112 -6.01 24.56 -9.77
N LEU A 113 -6.04 25.89 -9.72
CA LEU A 113 -6.15 26.64 -8.46
C LEU A 113 -7.46 26.30 -7.74
N ALA A 114 -8.59 26.36 -8.44
CA ALA A 114 -9.91 26.08 -7.88
C ALA A 114 -9.99 24.69 -7.28
N ILE A 115 -9.47 23.67 -8.00
CA ILE A 115 -9.52 22.29 -7.51
C ILE A 115 -8.53 22.05 -6.36
N ASN A 116 -7.36 22.70 -6.37
CA ASN A 116 -6.41 22.60 -5.25
C ASN A 116 -6.97 23.26 -3.99
N VAL A 117 -7.67 24.40 -4.10
CA VAL A 117 -8.37 25.03 -2.98
C VAL A 117 -9.46 24.11 -2.45
N SER A 118 -10.29 23.52 -3.34
CA SER A 118 -11.32 22.55 -2.97
C SER A 118 -10.73 21.34 -2.24
N ASN A 119 -9.63 20.80 -2.78
CA ASN A 119 -8.93 19.64 -2.21
C ASN A 119 -8.32 19.95 -0.82
N ASN A 120 -7.69 21.12 -0.67
CA ASN A 120 -7.17 21.57 0.63
C ASN A 120 -8.29 21.79 1.66
N TYR A 121 -9.40 22.41 1.28
CA TYR A 121 -10.56 22.53 2.14
C TYR A 121 -11.12 21.18 2.55
N TYR A 122 -11.23 20.26 1.59
CA TYR A 122 -11.65 18.89 1.85
C TYR A 122 -10.77 18.22 2.91
N TRP A 123 -9.45 18.19 2.69
CA TRP A 123 -8.53 17.45 3.57
C TRP A 123 -8.36 18.09 4.96
N ASN A 124 -8.31 19.40 5.06
CA ASN A 124 -7.99 20.07 6.32
C ASN A 124 -9.24 20.40 7.15
N VAL A 125 -10.40 20.58 6.53
CA VAL A 125 -11.61 21.01 7.23
C VAL A 125 -12.67 19.91 7.24
N LEU A 126 -13.11 19.50 6.05
CA LEU A 126 -14.27 18.64 5.91
C LEU A 126 -13.98 17.21 6.37
N SER A 127 -12.84 16.65 5.97
CA SER A 127 -12.50 15.26 6.30
C SER A 127 -12.22 15.09 7.79
N ALA A 128 -11.56 16.04 8.44
CA ALA A 128 -11.25 15.96 9.87
C ALA A 128 -12.52 15.86 10.73
N GLY A 129 -13.55 16.70 10.45
CA GLY A 129 -14.82 16.63 11.14
C GLY A 129 -15.61 15.35 10.83
N LYS A 130 -15.71 14.99 9.55
CA LYS A 130 -16.46 13.82 9.12
C LYS A 130 -15.82 12.49 9.56
N TYR A 131 -14.52 12.45 9.71
CA TYR A 131 -13.82 11.32 10.31
C TYR A 131 -14.32 11.03 11.73
N GLN A 132 -14.47 12.07 12.56
CA GLN A 132 -14.96 11.93 13.92
C GLN A 132 -16.43 11.49 13.97
N GLU A 133 -17.27 12.04 13.10
CA GLU A 133 -18.69 11.64 13.01
C GLU A 133 -18.82 10.14 12.64
N ILE A 134 -18.05 9.67 11.66
CA ILE A 134 -18.09 8.28 11.20
C ILE A 134 -17.54 7.35 12.29
N ASP A 135 -16.42 7.73 12.94
CA ASP A 135 -15.85 6.94 14.05
C ASP A 135 -16.86 6.81 15.21
N ALA A 136 -17.45 7.92 15.64
CA ALA A 136 -18.43 7.94 16.71
C ALA A 136 -19.67 7.08 16.36
N ALA A 137 -20.17 7.19 15.14
CA ALA A 137 -21.31 6.39 14.68
C ALA A 137 -20.99 4.88 14.63
N MET A 138 -19.81 4.50 14.18
CA MET A 138 -19.36 3.12 14.16
C MET A 138 -19.16 2.55 15.56
N ARG A 139 -18.49 3.31 16.44
CA ARG A 139 -18.32 2.91 17.86
C ARG A 139 -19.65 2.76 18.56
N ARG A 140 -20.59 3.68 18.33
CA ARG A 140 -21.96 3.56 18.87
C ARG A 140 -22.64 2.26 18.45
N LYS A 141 -22.56 1.88 17.16
CA LYS A 141 -23.12 0.61 16.67
C LYS A 141 -22.47 -0.59 17.36
N LEU A 142 -21.13 -0.58 17.52
CA LEU A 142 -20.39 -1.64 18.18
C LEU A 142 -20.73 -1.73 19.67
N PHE A 143 -20.83 -0.61 20.38
CA PHE A 143 -21.17 -0.58 21.82
C PHE A 143 -22.60 -1.05 22.09
N ILE A 144 -23.57 -0.60 21.27
CA ILE A 144 -24.95 -1.10 21.37
C ILE A 144 -24.99 -2.61 21.14
N LYS A 145 -24.24 -3.11 20.13
CA LYS A 145 -24.17 -4.55 19.88
C LYS A 145 -23.49 -5.29 21.03
N ALA A 146 -22.42 -4.75 21.59
CA ALA A 146 -21.71 -5.33 22.73
C ALA A 146 -22.63 -5.48 23.97
N SER A 147 -23.50 -4.50 24.23
CA SER A 147 -24.45 -4.57 25.35
C SER A 147 -25.57 -5.58 25.13
N GLN A 148 -25.79 -6.06 23.90
CA GLN A 148 -26.84 -7.03 23.54
C GLN A 148 -26.35 -8.49 23.48
N VAL A 149 -25.02 -8.68 23.53
CA VAL A 149 -24.41 -10.01 23.43
C VAL A 149 -24.41 -10.69 24.82
N GLU A 150 -24.71 -11.97 24.85
CA GLU A 150 -24.69 -12.77 26.07
C GLU A 150 -23.31 -12.81 26.73
N LEU A 151 -23.29 -12.80 28.07
CA LEU A 151 -22.05 -12.82 28.86
C LEU A 151 -21.20 -14.06 28.56
N ALA A 152 -21.81 -15.20 28.32
CA ALA A 152 -21.14 -16.44 27.94
C ALA A 152 -20.30 -16.34 26.66
N CYS A 153 -20.66 -15.43 25.73
CA CYS A 153 -19.87 -15.19 24.54
C CYS A 153 -18.51 -14.57 24.85
N TYR A 154 -18.44 -13.72 25.88
CA TYR A 154 -17.19 -13.08 26.30
C TYR A 154 -16.21 -14.04 26.96
N GLU A 155 -16.69 -15.15 27.50
CA GLU A 155 -15.87 -16.23 28.08
C GLU A 155 -15.27 -17.12 26.99
N THR A 156 -15.76 -17.03 25.74
CA THR A 156 -15.23 -17.80 24.61
C THR A 156 -14.04 -17.08 23.97
N PRO A 157 -12.79 -17.61 24.07
CA PRO A 157 -11.59 -16.91 23.58
C PRO A 157 -11.66 -16.49 22.11
N SER A 158 -12.22 -17.33 21.24
CA SER A 158 -12.36 -17.04 19.81
C SER A 158 -13.33 -15.91 19.49
N PHE A 159 -14.37 -15.73 20.31
CA PHE A 159 -15.30 -14.61 20.19
C PHE A 159 -14.64 -13.32 20.72
N TYR A 160 -14.00 -13.41 21.89
CA TYR A 160 -13.34 -12.27 22.52
C TYR A 160 -12.24 -11.68 21.63
N ASP A 161 -11.42 -12.53 20.98
CA ASP A 161 -10.41 -12.09 20.02
C ASP A 161 -11.01 -11.30 18.84
N LYS A 162 -12.15 -11.75 18.30
CA LYS A 162 -12.87 -11.06 17.22
C LYS A 162 -13.50 -9.76 17.70
N TYR A 163 -14.04 -9.76 18.91
CA TYR A 163 -14.61 -8.57 19.53
C TYR A 163 -13.57 -7.47 19.72
N VAL A 164 -12.41 -7.80 20.32
CA VAL A 164 -11.31 -6.85 20.52
C VAL A 164 -10.81 -6.30 19.16
N LYS A 165 -10.61 -7.16 18.17
CA LYS A 165 -10.24 -6.71 16.82
C LYS A 165 -11.28 -5.79 16.20
N ALA A 166 -12.56 -6.11 16.34
CA ALA A 166 -13.64 -5.27 15.83
C ALA A 166 -13.64 -3.90 16.50
N MET A 167 -13.45 -3.84 17.82
CA MET A 167 -13.40 -2.57 18.54
C MET A 167 -12.19 -1.70 18.17
N ASP A 168 -11.02 -2.30 18.00
CA ASP A 168 -9.77 -1.56 17.74
C ASP A 168 -9.62 -1.14 16.26
N GLU A 169 -10.07 -1.97 15.33
CA GLU A 169 -9.71 -1.79 13.93
C GLU A 169 -10.89 -1.41 13.01
N ALA A 170 -12.17 -1.55 13.43
CA ALA A 170 -13.31 -1.41 12.54
C ALA A 170 -13.32 -0.09 11.77
N PHE A 171 -13.20 1.03 12.47
CA PHE A 171 -13.18 2.35 11.85
C PHE A 171 -12.01 2.53 10.88
N ASN A 172 -10.80 2.19 11.35
CA ASN A 172 -9.59 2.33 10.54
C ASN A 172 -9.66 1.50 9.25
N ARG A 173 -10.26 0.30 9.31
CA ARG A 173 -10.41 -0.57 8.14
C ARG A 173 -11.46 -0.07 7.16
N VAL A 174 -12.56 0.45 7.65
CA VAL A 174 -13.59 1.09 6.81
C VAL A 174 -13.03 2.28 6.05
N MET A 175 -12.30 3.16 6.74
CA MET A 175 -11.68 4.34 6.11
C MET A 175 -10.56 3.95 5.13
N LYS A 176 -9.81 2.89 5.41
CA LYS A 176 -8.82 2.36 4.46
C LYS A 176 -9.46 1.79 3.21
N VAL A 177 -10.61 1.13 3.29
CA VAL A 177 -11.35 0.69 2.09
C VAL A 177 -11.73 1.90 1.23
N MET A 178 -12.24 2.97 1.83
CA MET A 178 -12.58 4.19 1.13
C MET A 178 -11.35 4.80 0.43
N SER A 179 -10.23 4.94 1.14
CA SER A 179 -8.99 5.47 0.55
C SER A 179 -8.37 4.56 -0.51
N THR A 180 -8.52 3.24 -0.37
CA THR A 180 -8.05 2.28 -1.39
C THR A 180 -8.89 2.37 -2.66
N LEU A 181 -10.21 2.58 -2.54
CA LEU A 181 -11.10 2.80 -3.68
C LEU A 181 -10.77 4.13 -4.38
N ASP A 182 -10.53 5.17 -3.61
CA ASP A 182 -10.07 6.46 -4.12
C ASP A 182 -8.79 6.34 -4.96
N ASN A 183 -7.77 5.71 -4.39
CA ASN A 183 -6.52 5.42 -5.08
C ASN A 183 -6.73 4.59 -6.36
N LEU A 184 -7.69 3.66 -6.34
CA LEU A 184 -8.03 2.85 -7.52
C LEU A 184 -8.62 3.74 -8.63
N ILE A 185 -9.58 4.60 -8.28
CA ILE A 185 -10.22 5.53 -9.22
C ILE A 185 -9.17 6.50 -9.79
N TRP A 186 -8.42 7.17 -8.94
CA TRP A 186 -7.39 8.12 -9.36
C TRP A 186 -6.37 7.47 -10.30
N ARG A 187 -5.82 6.32 -9.93
CA ARG A 187 -4.83 5.60 -10.76
C ARG A 187 -5.41 5.12 -12.08
N THR A 188 -6.66 4.67 -12.08
CA THR A 188 -7.32 4.19 -13.31
C THR A 188 -7.57 5.34 -14.26
N VAL A 189 -8.12 6.45 -13.79
CA VAL A 189 -8.38 7.63 -14.61
C VAL A 189 -7.08 8.22 -15.15
N THR A 190 -6.08 8.41 -14.29
CA THR A 190 -4.76 8.92 -14.68
C THR A 190 -4.07 8.00 -15.71
N LEU A 191 -4.17 6.67 -15.49
CA LEU A 191 -3.64 5.69 -16.45
C LEU A 191 -4.31 5.80 -17.81
N LEU A 192 -5.66 5.87 -17.84
CA LEU A 192 -6.41 5.99 -19.08
C LEU A 192 -6.08 7.28 -19.84
N CYS A 193 -6.04 8.43 -19.14
CA CYS A 193 -5.73 9.72 -19.76
C CYS A 193 -4.32 9.73 -20.37
N ASN A 194 -3.30 9.30 -19.59
CA ASN A 194 -1.93 9.28 -20.08
C ASN A 194 -1.70 8.20 -21.16
N SER A 195 -2.32 7.02 -21.04
CA SER A 195 -2.22 5.98 -22.08
C SER A 195 -2.88 6.40 -23.39
N PHE A 196 -4.04 7.08 -23.31
CA PHE A 196 -4.72 7.63 -24.48
C PHE A 196 -3.83 8.67 -25.20
N LEU A 197 -3.18 9.55 -24.43
CA LEU A 197 -2.27 10.55 -25.00
C LEU A 197 -1.05 9.90 -25.68
N LEU A 198 -0.42 8.93 -24.99
CA LEU A 198 0.71 8.18 -25.58
C LEU A 198 0.29 7.43 -26.86
N PHE A 199 -0.90 6.82 -26.88
CA PHE A 199 -1.43 6.15 -28.04
C PHE A 199 -1.69 7.11 -29.21
N ALA A 200 -2.19 8.30 -28.92
CA ALA A 200 -2.45 9.34 -29.90
C ALA A 200 -1.18 9.93 -30.52
N ILE A 201 -0.05 9.89 -29.78
CA ILE A 201 1.26 10.34 -30.28
C ILE A 201 1.89 9.22 -31.11
N ASP A 202 2.11 8.05 -30.52
CA ASP A 202 2.65 6.87 -31.21
C ASP A 202 2.25 5.59 -30.45
N PRO A 203 1.52 4.63 -31.06
CA PRO A 203 1.13 3.37 -30.44
C PRO A 203 2.28 2.53 -29.87
N VAL A 204 3.48 2.66 -30.44
CA VAL A 204 4.68 1.93 -29.97
C VAL A 204 5.06 2.32 -28.53
N LEU A 205 4.75 3.54 -28.11
CA LEU A 205 5.02 4.03 -26.76
C LEU A 205 4.30 3.24 -25.66
N ILE A 206 3.15 2.66 -25.98
CA ILE A 206 2.40 1.83 -25.03
C ILE A 206 3.18 0.57 -24.65
N ILE A 207 3.97 0.01 -25.56
CA ILE A 207 4.80 -1.17 -25.29
C ILE A 207 5.76 -0.87 -24.15
N PHE A 208 6.39 0.30 -24.15
CA PHE A 208 7.25 0.74 -23.05
C PHE A 208 6.47 0.92 -21.76
N GLY A 209 5.24 1.44 -21.82
CA GLY A 209 4.36 1.58 -20.65
C GLY A 209 3.97 0.25 -20.01
N LEU A 210 3.90 -0.83 -20.80
CA LEU A 210 3.55 -2.18 -20.32
C LEU A 210 4.74 -2.97 -19.76
N LEU A 211 5.99 -2.59 -20.06
CA LEU A 211 7.19 -3.27 -19.57
C LEU A 211 7.23 -3.46 -18.03
N PRO A 212 6.76 -2.53 -17.20
CA PRO A 212 6.71 -2.73 -15.75
C PRO A 212 5.90 -3.93 -15.28
N LEU A 213 4.95 -4.43 -16.08
CA LEU A 213 4.22 -5.66 -15.75
C LEU A 213 5.14 -6.88 -15.74
N LEU A 214 6.14 -6.93 -16.59
CA LEU A 214 7.14 -8.01 -16.61
C LEU A 214 7.97 -8.04 -15.31
N LEU A 215 8.13 -6.90 -14.66
CA LEU A 215 8.79 -6.78 -13.37
C LEU A 215 7.93 -7.25 -12.17
N GLY A 216 6.69 -7.63 -12.42
CA GLY A 216 5.75 -8.12 -11.41
C GLY A 216 6.30 -9.32 -10.61
N PHE A 217 7.13 -10.17 -11.25
CA PHE A 217 7.81 -11.28 -10.57
C PHE A 217 8.81 -10.79 -9.50
N VAL A 218 9.64 -9.81 -9.84
CA VAL A 218 10.62 -9.21 -8.91
C VAL A 218 9.90 -8.50 -7.77
N ARG A 219 8.80 -7.79 -8.06
CA ARG A 219 7.94 -7.16 -7.06
C ARG A 219 7.31 -8.18 -6.11
N SER A 220 6.82 -9.30 -6.62
CA SER A 220 6.29 -10.39 -5.79
C SER A 220 7.36 -10.98 -4.87
N TRP A 221 8.59 -11.14 -5.37
CA TRP A 221 9.74 -11.55 -4.57
C TRP A 221 10.09 -10.54 -3.46
N LYS A 222 10.14 -9.24 -3.79
CA LYS A 222 10.34 -8.15 -2.82
C LYS A 222 9.26 -8.16 -1.71
N ASN A 223 7.98 -8.32 -2.08
CA ASN A 223 6.88 -8.39 -1.11
C ASN A 223 7.02 -9.59 -0.18
N LYS A 224 7.47 -10.73 -0.68
CA LYS A 224 7.77 -11.90 0.15
C LYS A 224 8.92 -11.64 1.12
N LEU A 225 10.02 -11.02 0.65
CA LEU A 225 11.13 -10.61 1.52
C LEU A 225 10.69 -9.63 2.62
N LYS A 226 9.82 -8.67 2.27
CA LYS A 226 9.22 -7.73 3.22
C LYS A 226 8.41 -8.46 4.29
N HIS A 227 7.57 -9.42 3.89
CA HIS A 227 6.76 -10.22 4.82
C HIS A 227 7.65 -11.06 5.75
N ASP A 228 8.66 -11.75 5.21
CA ASP A 228 9.60 -12.58 5.99
C ASP A 228 10.39 -11.70 7.00
N HIS A 229 10.79 -10.49 6.59
CA HIS A 229 11.46 -9.52 7.46
C HIS A 229 10.54 -9.08 8.61
N ILE A 230 9.29 -8.68 8.32
CA ILE A 230 8.32 -8.27 9.35
C ILE A 230 8.05 -9.40 10.34
N THR A 231 7.93 -10.63 9.87
CA THR A 231 7.67 -11.78 10.72
C THR A 231 8.87 -12.08 11.62
N ALA A 232 10.09 -12.02 11.09
CA ALA A 232 11.31 -12.23 11.85
C ALA A 232 11.60 -11.10 12.87
N ARG A 233 11.07 -9.90 12.64
CA ARG A 233 11.22 -8.73 13.52
C ARG A 233 10.34 -8.80 14.77
N LYS A 234 9.15 -9.41 14.70
CA LYS A 234 8.16 -9.45 15.80
C LYS A 234 8.71 -9.92 17.15
N PRO A 235 9.50 -11.00 17.26
CA PRO A 235 10.05 -11.42 18.56
C PRO A 235 11.04 -10.41 19.14
N ILE A 236 11.85 -9.76 18.31
CA ILE A 236 12.80 -8.73 18.74
C ILE A 236 12.06 -7.50 19.25
N GLU A 237 11.02 -7.07 18.54
CA GLU A 237 10.16 -5.94 18.96
C GLU A 237 9.44 -6.21 20.28
N ARG A 238 8.99 -7.46 20.50
CA ARG A 238 8.37 -7.84 21.78
C ARG A 238 9.37 -7.70 22.93
N ARG A 239 10.62 -8.15 22.73
CA ARG A 239 11.70 -7.99 23.72
C ARG A 239 11.97 -6.50 23.99
N GLN A 240 12.10 -5.68 22.95
CA GLN A 240 12.30 -4.24 23.11
C GLN A 240 11.13 -3.56 23.82
N LYS A 241 9.89 -3.91 23.49
CA LYS A 241 8.70 -3.40 24.15
C LYS A 241 8.66 -3.78 25.64
N TYR A 242 9.03 -5.01 25.97
CA TYR A 242 9.11 -5.46 27.35
C TYR A 242 10.12 -4.63 28.13
N VAL A 243 11.36 -4.52 27.63
CA VAL A 243 12.39 -3.69 28.28
C VAL A 243 11.93 -2.25 28.44
N ARG A 244 11.33 -1.64 27.40
CA ARG A 244 10.81 -0.27 27.51
C ARG A 244 9.74 -0.14 28.59
N ARG A 245 8.83 -1.10 28.72
CA ARG A 245 7.78 -1.09 29.75
C ARG A 245 8.37 -1.05 31.17
N THR A 246 9.43 -1.81 31.42
CA THR A 246 10.06 -1.84 32.73
C THR A 246 10.68 -0.48 33.14
N PHE A 247 11.06 0.36 32.18
CA PHE A 247 11.61 1.69 32.45
C PHE A 247 10.56 2.78 32.69
N TYR A 248 9.39 2.72 32.06
CA TYR A 248 8.43 3.82 32.15
C TYR A 248 7.20 3.51 33.02
N LEU A 249 6.90 2.25 33.32
CA LEU A 249 5.76 1.90 34.15
C LEU A 249 6.14 2.00 35.63
N ASN A 250 5.30 2.67 36.41
CA ASN A 250 5.47 2.88 37.82
C ASN A 250 5.55 1.57 38.62
N GLU A 251 4.88 0.53 38.15
CA GLU A 251 4.86 -0.82 38.75
C GLU A 251 6.26 -1.40 38.95
N TYR A 252 7.20 -1.13 38.05
CA TYR A 252 8.57 -1.65 38.08
C TYR A 252 9.59 -0.71 38.70
N ALA A 253 9.19 0.51 39.10
CA ALA A 253 10.13 1.55 39.53
C ALA A 253 10.94 1.16 40.80
N LYS A 254 10.31 0.45 41.74
CA LYS A 254 10.96 -0.03 42.96
C LYS A 254 11.97 -1.13 42.63
N GLU A 255 11.59 -2.12 41.87
CA GLU A 255 12.44 -3.26 41.49
C GLU A 255 13.64 -2.81 40.64
N MET A 256 13.44 -1.86 39.76
CA MET A 256 14.49 -1.29 38.93
C MET A 256 15.55 -0.55 39.73
N ARG A 257 15.18 0.05 40.91
CA ARG A 257 16.11 0.80 41.78
C ARG A 257 16.78 -0.08 42.82
N LEU A 258 16.05 -1.05 43.36
CA LEU A 258 16.54 -1.85 44.51
C LEU A 258 17.45 -3.02 44.06
N GLY A 259 17.33 -3.51 42.84
CA GLY A 259 17.97 -4.75 42.43
C GLY A 259 18.99 -4.63 41.29
N ASP A 260 19.57 -3.46 40.99
CA ASP A 260 20.46 -3.22 39.83
C ASP A 260 19.89 -3.77 38.49
N MET A 261 18.55 -3.89 38.45
CA MET A 261 17.85 -4.44 37.28
C MET A 261 18.01 -3.55 36.06
N HIS A 262 18.28 -2.26 36.23
CA HIS A 262 18.47 -1.31 35.13
C HIS A 262 19.65 -1.70 34.25
N THR A 263 20.80 -2.09 34.80
CA THR A 263 21.99 -2.52 34.06
C THR A 263 21.69 -3.77 33.24
N ARG A 264 20.98 -4.73 33.84
CA ARG A 264 20.55 -5.95 33.15
C ARG A 264 19.59 -5.65 32.00
N MET A 265 18.61 -4.77 32.22
CA MET A 265 17.64 -4.37 31.20
C MET A 265 18.28 -3.57 30.06
N LEU A 266 19.24 -2.71 30.33
CA LEU A 266 20.06 -2.04 29.31
C LEU A 266 20.86 -3.04 28.47
N GLY A 267 21.46 -4.05 29.15
CA GLY A 267 22.11 -5.16 28.43
C GLY A 267 21.19 -5.93 27.49
N GLU A 268 19.95 -6.20 27.94
CA GLU A 268 18.94 -6.85 27.07
C GLU A 268 18.50 -5.95 25.90
N LEU A 269 18.37 -4.65 26.14
CA LEU A 269 18.07 -3.68 25.07
C LEU A 269 19.18 -3.68 24.00
N GLU A 270 20.43 -3.67 24.44
CA GLU A 270 21.59 -3.68 23.55
C GLU A 270 21.70 -4.99 22.77
N ARG A 271 21.41 -6.14 23.39
CA ARG A 271 21.28 -7.42 22.67
C ARG A 271 20.18 -7.38 21.62
N ALA A 272 19.00 -6.91 21.98
CA ALA A 272 17.90 -6.78 21.06
C ALA A 272 18.21 -5.81 19.90
N ARG A 273 18.96 -4.72 20.15
CA ARG A 273 19.46 -3.80 19.13
C ARG A 273 20.41 -4.50 18.16
N ARG A 274 21.37 -5.27 18.67
CA ARG A 274 22.31 -6.04 17.83
C ARG A 274 21.59 -7.07 16.96
N ASP A 275 20.65 -7.82 17.53
CA ASP A 275 19.83 -8.79 16.81
C ASP A 275 19.02 -8.10 15.69
N PHE A 276 18.46 -6.92 16.00
CA PHE A 276 17.72 -6.12 15.04
C PHE A 276 18.61 -5.62 13.89
N CYS A 277 19.81 -5.11 14.19
CA CYS A 277 20.77 -4.67 13.17
C CYS A 277 21.24 -5.84 12.28
N ALA A 278 21.49 -7.01 12.87
CA ALA A 278 21.84 -8.22 12.11
C ALA A 278 20.69 -8.65 11.16
N LEU A 279 19.44 -8.53 11.64
CA LEU A 279 18.26 -8.83 10.83
C LEU A 279 18.12 -7.83 9.67
N ILE A 280 18.30 -6.52 9.92
CA ILE A 280 18.30 -5.48 8.89
C ILE A 280 19.35 -5.77 7.82
N ARG A 281 20.59 -6.10 8.21
CA ARG A 281 21.66 -6.43 7.25
C ARG A 281 21.26 -7.62 6.37
N LYS A 282 20.72 -8.68 6.99
CA LYS A 282 20.35 -9.93 6.29
C LYS A 282 19.24 -9.71 5.26
N TYR A 283 18.20 -8.99 5.60
CA TYR A 283 17.06 -8.74 4.71
C TYR A 283 17.23 -7.48 3.85
N GLY A 284 17.93 -6.47 4.40
CA GLY A 284 18.15 -5.18 3.74
C GLY A 284 18.90 -5.33 2.44
N TRP A 285 20.00 -6.10 2.41
CA TRP A 285 20.75 -6.33 1.20
C TRP A 285 19.92 -7.01 0.10
N LYS A 286 19.14 -8.02 0.45
CA LYS A 286 18.26 -8.71 -0.51
C LYS A 286 17.15 -7.80 -1.04
N ARG A 287 16.63 -6.92 -0.19
CA ARG A 287 15.64 -5.92 -0.59
C ARG A 287 16.27 -4.86 -1.48
N ALA A 288 17.48 -4.38 -1.14
CA ALA A 288 18.21 -3.42 -1.96
C ALA A 288 18.47 -3.95 -3.38
N ILE A 289 18.87 -5.22 -3.53
CA ILE A 289 19.00 -5.83 -4.86
C ILE A 289 17.67 -5.86 -5.61
N ALA A 290 16.56 -6.26 -4.93
CA ALA A 290 15.25 -6.27 -5.57
C ALA A 290 14.79 -4.86 -5.97
N ASP A 291 15.03 -3.86 -5.11
CA ASP A 291 14.72 -2.45 -5.40
C ASP A 291 15.56 -1.94 -6.59
N TYR A 292 16.85 -2.26 -6.60
CA TYR A 292 17.74 -1.86 -7.68
C TYR A 292 17.34 -2.47 -9.03
N ILE A 293 16.94 -3.74 -9.08
CA ILE A 293 16.44 -4.38 -10.30
C ILE A 293 15.14 -3.70 -10.77
N LEU A 294 14.24 -3.37 -9.84
CA LEU A 294 12.99 -2.67 -10.16
C LEU A 294 13.26 -1.26 -10.65
N ASP A 295 14.17 -0.53 -10.02
CA ASP A 295 14.51 0.87 -10.37
C ASP A 295 15.22 0.93 -11.73
N ILE A 296 16.17 0.02 -12.02
CA ILE A 296 16.77 -0.08 -13.35
C ILE A 296 15.72 -0.40 -14.41
N GLY A 297 14.88 -1.40 -14.16
CA GLY A 297 13.83 -1.79 -15.12
C GLY A 297 12.84 -0.67 -15.38
N MET A 298 12.47 0.10 -14.36
CA MET A 298 11.55 1.24 -14.50
C MET A 298 12.23 2.45 -15.13
N SER A 299 13.39 2.86 -14.62
CA SER A 299 14.04 4.12 -15.05
C SER A 299 14.81 3.95 -16.34
N VAL A 300 15.60 2.87 -16.49
CA VAL A 300 16.45 2.69 -17.65
C VAL A 300 15.66 2.10 -18.82
N VAL A 301 15.01 0.95 -18.61
CA VAL A 301 14.36 0.25 -19.72
C VAL A 301 13.09 0.98 -20.16
N THR A 302 12.25 1.39 -19.22
CA THR A 302 10.95 2.00 -19.55
C THR A 302 11.11 3.48 -19.89
N VAL A 303 11.65 4.29 -18.98
CA VAL A 303 11.69 5.75 -19.18
C VAL A 303 12.75 6.12 -20.21
N LEU A 304 14.00 5.67 -20.05
CA LEU A 304 15.10 6.00 -20.95
C LEU A 304 14.89 5.35 -22.33
N GLY A 305 14.39 4.12 -22.39
CA GLY A 305 14.05 3.44 -23.65
C GLY A 305 12.98 4.19 -24.44
N ALA A 306 11.87 4.58 -23.79
CA ALA A 306 10.82 5.37 -24.42
C ALA A 306 11.30 6.76 -24.86
N THR A 307 12.17 7.38 -24.05
CA THR A 307 12.78 8.68 -24.38
C THR A 307 13.67 8.60 -25.60
N LEU A 308 14.58 7.62 -25.64
CA LEU A 308 15.46 7.41 -26.78
C LEU A 308 14.65 7.14 -28.05
N TYR A 309 13.59 6.35 -27.96
CA TYR A 309 12.68 6.12 -29.07
C TYR A 309 11.99 7.42 -29.52
N ALA A 310 11.46 8.23 -28.59
CA ALA A 310 10.80 9.49 -28.91
C ALA A 310 11.78 10.49 -29.54
N VAL A 311 12.99 10.63 -29.00
CA VAL A 311 14.04 11.50 -29.57
C VAL A 311 14.44 11.01 -30.97
N TRP A 312 14.67 9.71 -31.15
CA TRP A 312 14.98 9.15 -32.46
C TRP A 312 13.88 9.44 -33.48
N ARG A 313 12.61 9.28 -33.08
CA ARG A 313 11.45 9.53 -33.95
C ARG A 313 11.29 11.00 -34.31
N THR A 314 11.60 11.91 -33.35
CA THR A 314 11.59 13.36 -33.58
C THR A 314 12.70 13.80 -34.57
N LEU A 315 13.87 13.17 -34.50
CA LEU A 315 15.00 13.50 -35.35
C LEU A 315 14.96 12.89 -36.74
N SER A 316 14.28 11.70 -36.89
CA SER A 316 14.39 10.94 -38.14
C SER A 316 13.50 11.46 -39.28
N ASP A 317 12.24 11.93 -39.06
CA ASP A 317 11.34 12.35 -40.15
C ASP A 317 10.23 13.34 -39.74
N GLY A 318 10.38 14.08 -38.67
CA GLY A 318 9.34 15.04 -38.25
C GLY A 318 8.01 14.38 -37.80
N GLY A 319 8.02 13.08 -37.48
CA GLY A 319 6.84 12.35 -37.05
C GLY A 319 6.36 12.67 -35.65
N MET A 320 7.21 13.32 -34.83
CA MET A 320 6.88 13.79 -33.48
C MET A 320 7.37 15.22 -33.30
N THR A 321 6.58 16.01 -32.56
CA THR A 321 6.99 17.37 -32.16
C THR A 321 7.88 17.35 -30.92
N ILE A 322 8.59 18.43 -30.64
CA ILE A 322 9.37 18.58 -29.41
C ILE A 322 8.46 18.49 -28.18
N GLY A 323 7.25 19.08 -28.28
CA GLY A 323 6.23 18.97 -27.22
C GLY A 323 5.79 17.54 -26.96
N ASP A 324 5.66 16.71 -28.01
CA ASP A 324 5.34 15.28 -27.86
C ASP A 324 6.46 14.53 -27.13
N CYS A 325 7.73 14.81 -27.45
CA CYS A 325 8.87 14.20 -26.79
C CYS A 325 8.87 14.50 -25.27
N ILE A 326 8.61 15.74 -24.86
CA ILE A 326 8.54 16.12 -23.44
C ILE A 326 7.38 15.41 -22.74
N VAL A 327 6.24 15.30 -23.41
CA VAL A 327 5.07 14.58 -22.87
C VAL A 327 5.36 13.10 -22.66
N VAL A 328 6.05 12.45 -23.60
CA VAL A 328 6.45 11.06 -23.47
C VAL A 328 7.27 10.83 -22.21
N LEU A 329 8.24 11.70 -21.93
CA LEU A 329 9.07 11.65 -20.71
C LEU A 329 8.23 11.60 -19.44
N ASN A 330 7.23 12.48 -19.34
CA ASN A 330 6.38 12.58 -18.16
C ASN A 330 5.35 11.44 -18.10
N SER A 331 4.59 11.27 -19.18
CA SER A 331 3.47 10.33 -19.22
C SER A 331 3.90 8.88 -19.10
N ILE A 332 5.05 8.47 -19.65
CA ILE A 332 5.54 7.09 -19.53
C ILE A 332 5.85 6.73 -18.07
N SER A 333 6.41 7.68 -17.31
CA SER A 333 6.69 7.52 -15.89
C SER A 333 5.41 7.35 -15.08
N VAL A 334 4.40 8.19 -15.38
CA VAL A 334 3.08 8.14 -14.72
C VAL A 334 2.36 6.84 -15.04
N VAL A 335 2.30 6.42 -16.30
CA VAL A 335 1.68 5.16 -16.73
C VAL A 335 2.32 3.97 -16.01
N SER A 336 3.65 3.92 -16.01
CA SER A 336 4.41 2.87 -15.34
C SER A 336 4.14 2.83 -13.83
N TYR A 337 4.07 3.98 -13.18
CA TYR A 337 3.74 4.10 -11.76
C TYR A 337 2.32 3.64 -11.48
N CYS A 338 1.32 4.11 -12.20
CA CYS A 338 -0.08 3.73 -12.04
C CYS A 338 -0.28 2.23 -12.23
N LEU A 339 0.24 1.67 -13.32
CA LEU A 339 0.12 0.25 -13.64
C LEU A 339 0.75 -0.64 -12.57
N SER A 340 1.93 -0.24 -12.11
CA SER A 340 2.65 -0.93 -11.04
C SER A 340 1.90 -0.96 -9.72
N ASN A 341 1.20 0.12 -9.38
CA ASN A 341 0.49 0.23 -8.11
C ASN A 341 -0.96 -0.29 -8.15
N LEU A 342 -1.59 -0.39 -9.32
CA LEU A 342 -2.90 -1.02 -9.44
C LEU A 342 -2.91 -2.45 -8.89
N VAL A 343 -1.86 -3.23 -9.19
CA VAL A 343 -1.73 -4.62 -8.68
C VAL A 343 -1.68 -4.65 -7.15
N THR A 344 -0.99 -3.70 -6.52
CA THR A 344 -0.91 -3.63 -5.04
C THR A 344 -2.23 -3.19 -4.43
N THR A 345 -2.94 -2.27 -5.05
CA THR A 345 -4.25 -1.78 -4.61
C THR A 345 -5.29 -2.91 -4.55
N PHE A 346 -5.31 -3.81 -5.55
CA PHE A 346 -6.18 -4.99 -5.49
C PHE A 346 -5.83 -5.95 -4.35
N ALA A 347 -4.56 -6.09 -4.01
CA ALA A 347 -4.16 -6.92 -2.86
C ALA A 347 -4.59 -6.30 -1.52
N GLU A 348 -4.56 -4.97 -1.40
CA GLU A 348 -5.02 -4.23 -0.22
C GLU A 348 -6.52 -4.42 0.03
N PHE A 349 -7.36 -4.44 -1.01
CA PHE A 349 -8.78 -4.77 -0.85
C PHE A 349 -8.99 -6.15 -0.22
N GLY A 350 -8.21 -7.15 -0.64
CA GLY A 350 -8.28 -8.49 -0.08
C GLY A 350 -7.91 -8.52 1.41
N GLU A 351 -6.90 -7.75 1.81
CA GLU A 351 -6.51 -7.63 3.21
C GLU A 351 -7.58 -6.95 4.06
N HIS A 352 -8.08 -5.80 3.60
CA HIS A 352 -9.11 -5.06 4.33
C HIS A 352 -10.42 -5.84 4.45
N ALA A 353 -10.82 -6.54 3.39
CA ALA A 353 -12.02 -7.37 3.40
C ALA A 353 -11.96 -8.52 4.42
N LEU A 354 -10.76 -9.08 4.65
CA LEU A 354 -10.56 -10.13 5.65
C LEU A 354 -10.83 -9.60 7.07
N PHE A 355 -10.32 -8.42 7.40
CA PHE A 355 -10.58 -7.77 8.69
C PHE A 355 -12.05 -7.37 8.87
N LEU A 356 -12.67 -6.89 7.80
CA LEU A 356 -14.09 -6.52 7.81
C LEU A 356 -15.03 -7.72 8.01
N GLU A 357 -14.59 -8.92 7.69
CA GLU A 357 -15.34 -10.15 7.99
C GLU A 357 -15.52 -10.33 9.49
N ASP A 358 -14.48 -10.10 10.30
CA ASP A 358 -14.58 -10.18 11.76
C ASP A 358 -15.53 -9.10 12.31
N VAL A 359 -15.46 -7.87 11.79
CA VAL A 359 -16.39 -6.78 12.17
C VAL A 359 -17.83 -7.10 11.78
N ARG A 360 -18.04 -7.58 10.55
CA ARG A 360 -19.36 -7.98 10.06
C ARG A 360 -19.92 -9.14 10.85
N TYR A 361 -19.10 -10.16 11.13
CA TYR A 361 -19.49 -11.29 11.97
C TYR A 361 -19.99 -10.81 13.33
N PHE A 362 -19.26 -9.91 14.00
CA PHE A 362 -19.65 -9.36 15.28
C PHE A 362 -20.99 -8.61 15.21
N LEU A 363 -21.16 -7.73 14.21
CA LEU A 363 -22.38 -6.94 14.04
C LEU A 363 -23.60 -7.77 13.65
N THR A 364 -23.41 -8.87 12.91
CA THR A 364 -24.50 -9.72 12.41
C THR A 364 -24.82 -10.92 13.31
N THR A 365 -23.94 -11.26 14.25
CA THR A 365 -24.18 -12.38 15.17
C THR A 365 -25.38 -12.08 16.07
N SER A 366 -26.48 -12.78 15.84
CA SER A 366 -27.69 -12.72 16.63
C SER A 366 -27.75 -13.92 17.61
N ARG A 367 -26.83 -14.01 18.54
CA ARG A 367 -27.03 -14.87 19.71
C ARG A 367 -27.66 -13.99 20.80
N ARG A 368 -28.94 -14.19 20.97
CA ARG A 368 -29.67 -13.75 22.15
C ARG A 368 -29.34 -14.70 23.28
#